data_90d331e69c0f438d7c2ded4d5cb1cc56
#
_entry.id   90d331e69c0f438d7c2ded4d5cb1cc56
#
_cell.length_a   1.000
_cell.length_b   1.000
_cell.length_c   1.000
_cell.angle_alpha   90.00
_cell.angle_beta   90.00
_cell.angle_gamma   90.00
#
_symmetry.space_group_name_H-M   'P 1'
#
loop_
_entity.id
_entity.type
_entity.pdbx_description
1 polymer ?
#
loop_
_entity_poly.entity_id
_entity_poly.type
_entity_poly.pdbx_seq_one_letter_code
_entity_poly.pdbx_strand_id
1 'polypeptide(L)'
;MRSMIEFYTEGSLELLEARRKIAEYSLPRAQLRVTQQREESRLPLGKIIDTRKRVFGEIKKFATYGSQIGDERPISQVRFSPNGKLLATGSWSGSVKLWNVPACDLAKPYRAHGDRVGGVAWHPQATLSQSPDTVNIATGGADLEVSLWSLNSDKALHTLKGHADRVCRIAFHPSGQYIASASYDGSWRLWDASTGQSTGLHVPDRQLLFQEGHSKEVYTVQFQDDGALVASGGLDAIGRVWDLRTGRTAMVLDGHGQGIYGMDFSPNGYQIATGSGDNTIRIWDMRSLRALYTIGAHTSIVSDVSFYRPLATGDIFTDIARGVGYVDVKMENGDNEGKMEEDKPVPMEETEGKDPSKPLSNVHLPVPGLFLVSSGYDGMVKVWSADDWQLVKAMSADAGKVMSADISPDGQFIASGSWNRSYQLFSIEG
;
A
#
# COMPACT_ATOMS: atom_id res chain seq x y z
N MET A 1 -6.78 -25.98 -23.28
CA MET A 1 -7.80 -24.96 -22.90
C MET A 1 -8.35 -25.36 -21.54
N ARG A 2 -7.83 -24.80 -20.43
CA ARG A 2 -8.50 -24.91 -19.13
C ARG A 2 -9.68 -23.93 -19.17
N SER A 3 -10.89 -24.43 -19.00
CA SER A 3 -12.09 -23.62 -18.93
C SER A 3 -11.91 -22.54 -17.87
N MET A 4 -12.02 -21.27 -18.26
CA MET A 4 -12.19 -20.19 -17.30
C MET A 4 -13.52 -20.44 -16.57
N ILE A 5 -13.46 -21.04 -15.40
CA ILE A 5 -14.64 -21.11 -14.53
C ILE A 5 -14.83 -19.67 -14.04
N GLU A 6 -15.86 -19.00 -14.53
CA GLU A 6 -16.29 -17.71 -14.02
C GLU A 6 -16.89 -17.92 -12.63
N PHE A 7 -16.18 -17.47 -11.62
CA PHE A 7 -16.73 -17.38 -10.27
C PHE A 7 -17.60 -16.13 -10.18
N TYR A 8 -18.89 -16.31 -10.10
CA TYR A 8 -19.85 -15.23 -9.89
C TYR A 8 -20.61 -15.51 -8.59
N THR A 9 -20.58 -14.55 -7.68
CA THR A 9 -21.35 -14.60 -6.44
C THR A 9 -22.59 -13.72 -6.61
N GLU A 10 -23.78 -14.31 -6.50
CA GLU A 10 -25.02 -13.55 -6.42
C GLU A 10 -24.98 -12.62 -5.22
N GLY A 11 -25.31 -11.35 -5.45
CA GLY A 11 -25.19 -10.32 -4.44
C GLY A 11 -26.41 -10.25 -3.53
N SER A 12 -26.18 -10.21 -2.22
CA SER A 12 -27.17 -9.67 -1.31
C SER A 12 -27.49 -8.21 -1.63
N LEU A 13 -28.58 -7.68 -1.11
CA LEU A 13 -28.93 -6.26 -1.31
C LEU A 13 -27.79 -5.33 -0.84
N GLU A 14 -27.20 -5.65 0.30
CA GLU A 14 -26.08 -4.90 0.89
C GLU A 14 -24.83 -4.93 -0.02
N LEU A 15 -24.55 -6.08 -0.65
CA LEU A 15 -23.45 -6.17 -1.62
C LEU A 15 -23.73 -5.36 -2.88
N LEU A 16 -24.97 -5.31 -3.36
CA LEU A 16 -25.36 -4.48 -4.50
C LEU A 16 -25.20 -2.99 -4.20
N GLU A 17 -25.60 -2.55 -3.00
CA GLU A 17 -25.39 -1.18 -2.54
C GLU A 17 -23.89 -0.85 -2.41
N ALA A 18 -23.09 -1.77 -1.85
CA ALA A 18 -21.64 -1.61 -1.77
C ALA A 18 -21.00 -1.50 -3.16
N ARG A 19 -21.40 -2.35 -4.13
CA ARG A 19 -20.94 -2.27 -5.53
C ARG A 19 -21.27 -0.93 -6.17
N ARG A 20 -22.48 -0.40 -5.90
CA ARG A 20 -22.87 0.93 -6.39
C ARG A 20 -21.99 2.03 -5.80
N LYS A 21 -21.79 2.06 -4.49
CA LYS A 21 -20.91 3.03 -3.82
C LYS A 21 -19.46 2.92 -4.31
N ILE A 22 -18.96 1.70 -4.52
CA ILE A 22 -17.63 1.46 -5.10
C ILE A 22 -17.55 2.00 -6.53
N ALA A 23 -18.60 1.84 -7.35
CA ALA A 23 -18.62 2.39 -8.70
C ALA A 23 -18.65 3.93 -8.69
N GLU A 24 -19.48 4.53 -7.85
CA GLU A 24 -19.56 5.98 -7.65
C GLU A 24 -18.22 6.57 -7.18
N TYR A 25 -17.47 5.86 -6.34
CA TYR A 25 -16.15 6.25 -5.86
C TYR A 25 -15.08 6.10 -6.94
N SER A 26 -15.06 4.97 -7.66
CA SER A 26 -13.95 4.58 -8.54
C SER A 26 -13.97 5.24 -9.92
N LEU A 27 -15.16 5.45 -10.50
CA LEU A 27 -15.29 5.99 -11.87
C LEU A 27 -14.65 7.39 -12.04
N PRO A 28 -14.93 8.39 -11.17
CA PRO A 28 -14.29 9.69 -11.28
C PRO A 28 -12.76 9.64 -11.12
N ARG A 29 -12.25 8.77 -10.23
CA ARG A 29 -10.83 8.58 -10.00
C ARG A 29 -10.12 7.98 -11.20
N ALA A 30 -10.70 6.94 -11.78
CA ALA A 30 -10.18 6.33 -13.00
C ALA A 30 -10.16 7.33 -14.16
N GLN A 31 -11.20 8.16 -14.30
CA GLN A 31 -11.25 9.21 -15.31
C GLN A 31 -10.16 10.26 -15.11
N LEU A 32 -9.97 10.72 -13.88
CA LEU A 32 -8.91 11.68 -13.53
C LEU A 32 -7.53 11.10 -13.84
N ARG A 33 -7.26 9.87 -13.39
CA ARG A 33 -6.00 9.18 -13.66
C ARG A 33 -5.70 9.06 -15.17
N VAL A 34 -6.69 8.64 -15.96
CA VAL A 34 -6.51 8.51 -17.41
C VAL A 34 -6.24 9.87 -18.06
N THR A 35 -6.88 10.94 -17.58
CA THR A 35 -6.63 12.31 -18.08
C THR A 35 -5.19 12.73 -17.75
N GLN A 36 -4.74 12.52 -16.53
CA GLN A 36 -3.35 12.79 -16.12
C GLN A 36 -2.34 12.01 -16.97
N GLN A 37 -2.55 10.71 -17.17
CA GLN A 37 -1.66 9.88 -17.98
C GLN A 37 -1.57 10.36 -19.45
N ARG A 38 -2.65 10.90 -20.01
CA ARG A 38 -2.63 11.49 -21.34
C ARG A 38 -1.78 12.77 -21.38
N GLU A 39 -1.81 13.57 -20.34
CA GLU A 39 -0.96 14.77 -20.22
C GLU A 39 0.52 14.37 -20.04
N GLU A 40 0.81 13.39 -19.17
CA GLU A 40 2.14 12.85 -18.92
C GLU A 40 2.78 12.25 -20.18
N SER A 41 1.99 11.58 -21.02
CA SER A 41 2.48 11.00 -22.29
C SER A 41 3.02 12.04 -23.28
N ARG A 42 2.73 13.32 -23.06
CA ARG A 42 3.22 14.45 -23.86
C ARG A 42 4.54 15.03 -23.36
N LEU A 43 5.03 14.56 -22.19
CA LEU A 43 6.30 15.05 -21.63
C LEU A 43 7.49 14.66 -22.52
N PRO A 44 8.45 15.57 -22.74
CA PRO A 44 9.67 15.26 -23.48
C PRO A 44 10.48 14.20 -22.75
N LEU A 45 11.00 13.21 -23.49
CA LEU A 45 11.79 12.10 -22.96
C LEU A 45 12.99 12.58 -22.10
N GLY A 46 13.63 13.70 -22.50
CA GLY A 46 14.73 14.31 -21.74
C GLY A 46 14.33 14.67 -20.32
N LYS A 47 13.17 15.34 -20.13
CA LYS A 47 12.65 15.66 -18.77
C LYS A 47 12.41 14.41 -17.94
N ILE A 48 11.85 13.38 -18.55
CA ILE A 48 11.58 12.10 -17.88
C ILE A 48 12.87 11.48 -17.37
N ILE A 49 13.89 11.38 -18.24
CA ILE A 49 15.21 10.81 -17.90
C ILE A 49 15.88 11.61 -16.79
N ASP A 50 15.87 12.94 -16.87
CA ASP A 50 16.53 13.80 -15.87
C ASP A 50 15.87 13.72 -14.50
N THR A 51 14.52 13.68 -14.47
CA THR A 51 13.77 13.49 -13.21
C THR A 51 14.09 12.14 -12.58
N ARG A 52 14.10 11.07 -13.38
CA ARG A 52 14.44 9.72 -12.91
C ARG A 52 15.84 9.64 -12.36
N LYS A 53 16.83 10.21 -13.05
CA LYS A 53 18.21 10.26 -12.57
C LYS A 53 18.33 10.93 -11.20
N ARG A 54 17.62 12.03 -10.99
CA ARG A 54 17.59 12.73 -9.69
C ARG A 54 16.96 11.86 -8.61
N VAL A 55 15.74 11.35 -8.83
CA VAL A 55 15.05 10.52 -7.85
C VAL A 55 15.85 9.25 -7.51
N PHE A 56 16.35 8.54 -8.51
CA PHE A 56 17.18 7.35 -8.26
C PHE A 56 18.53 7.66 -7.63
N GLY A 57 19.07 8.87 -7.86
CA GLY A 57 20.23 9.37 -7.16
C GLY A 57 20.00 9.46 -5.65
N GLU A 58 18.85 9.97 -5.23
CA GLU A 58 18.47 10.02 -3.81
C GLU A 58 18.19 8.63 -3.24
N ILE A 59 17.46 7.77 -3.95
CA ILE A 59 17.20 6.40 -3.50
C ILE A 59 18.49 5.62 -3.21
N LYS A 60 19.55 5.86 -3.98
CA LYS A 60 20.87 5.22 -3.75
C LYS A 60 21.52 5.61 -2.42
N LYS A 61 21.13 6.74 -1.83
CA LYS A 61 21.66 7.21 -0.55
C LYS A 61 21.05 6.49 0.65
N PHE A 62 19.94 5.73 0.49
CA PHE A 62 19.36 4.98 1.59
C PHE A 62 20.41 4.15 2.31
N ALA A 63 20.50 4.35 3.63
CA ALA A 63 21.40 3.63 4.54
C ALA A 63 20.61 3.20 5.79
N THR A 64 21.19 2.31 6.57
CA THR A 64 20.60 1.91 7.85
C THR A 64 20.55 3.11 8.79
N TYR A 65 19.33 3.48 9.21
CA TYR A 65 19.09 4.52 10.20
C TYR A 65 19.14 3.97 11.62
N GLY A 66 18.40 2.88 11.87
CA GLY A 66 18.34 2.24 13.18
C GLY A 66 17.56 0.92 13.16
N SER A 67 17.73 0.17 14.21
CA SER A 67 16.97 -1.07 14.44
C SER A 67 16.44 -1.11 15.87
N GLN A 68 15.25 -1.70 16.05
CA GLN A 68 14.62 -1.84 17.37
C GLN A 68 14.02 -3.23 17.52
N ILE A 69 14.09 -3.78 18.74
CA ILE A 69 13.36 -4.99 19.06
C ILE A 69 11.86 -4.67 19.09
N GLY A 70 11.14 -5.19 18.11
CA GLY A 70 9.71 -4.92 17.97
C GLY A 70 8.86 -5.72 18.94
N ASP A 71 9.21 -7.02 19.16
CA ASP A 71 8.44 -7.89 20.05
C ASP A 71 9.25 -9.11 20.51
N GLU A 72 8.60 -9.97 21.30
CA GLU A 72 9.17 -11.26 21.78
C GLU A 72 9.11 -12.37 20.71
N ARG A 73 8.32 -12.20 19.66
CA ARG A 73 8.12 -13.14 18.54
C ARG A 73 8.40 -12.45 17.20
N PRO A 74 8.55 -13.23 16.10
CA PRO A 74 8.78 -12.67 14.77
C PRO A 74 7.76 -11.60 14.37
N ILE A 75 8.23 -10.56 13.68
CA ILE A 75 7.39 -9.54 13.08
C ILE A 75 6.85 -10.07 11.75
N SER A 76 5.52 -10.14 11.60
CA SER A 76 4.86 -10.64 10.40
C SER A 76 4.66 -9.58 9.33
N GLN A 77 4.37 -8.35 9.76
CA GLN A 77 4.13 -7.24 8.85
C GLN A 77 4.48 -5.90 9.50
N VAL A 78 4.96 -4.98 8.67
CA VAL A 78 5.18 -3.58 9.01
C VAL A 78 4.43 -2.71 8.02
N ARG A 79 3.78 -1.62 8.49
CA ARG A 79 3.09 -0.64 7.63
C ARG A 79 3.19 0.76 8.22
N PHE A 80 3.57 1.73 7.41
CA PHE A 80 3.54 3.14 7.81
C PHE A 80 2.11 3.66 7.84
N SER A 81 1.85 4.58 8.75
CA SER A 81 0.62 5.37 8.74
C SER A 81 0.58 6.30 7.52
N PRO A 82 -0.62 6.72 7.08
CA PRO A 82 -0.75 7.60 5.92
C PRO A 82 0.00 8.93 6.02
N ASN A 83 0.30 9.44 7.23
CA ASN A 83 1.11 10.65 7.42
C ASN A 83 2.62 10.36 7.60
N GLY A 84 3.06 9.10 7.55
CA GLY A 84 4.47 8.70 7.71
C GLY A 84 5.02 8.78 9.15
N LYS A 85 4.25 9.28 10.13
CA LYS A 85 4.75 9.54 11.49
C LYS A 85 4.66 8.36 12.45
N LEU A 86 3.88 7.34 12.10
CA LEU A 86 3.74 6.11 12.88
C LEU A 86 4.06 4.90 12.02
N LEU A 87 4.67 3.91 12.65
CA LEU A 87 4.90 2.58 12.08
C LEU A 87 4.10 1.56 12.90
N ALA A 88 3.26 0.77 12.25
CA ALA A 88 2.58 -0.35 12.87
C ALA A 88 3.37 -1.64 12.59
N THR A 89 3.60 -2.43 13.63
CA THR A 89 4.25 -3.74 13.55
C THR A 89 3.31 -4.81 14.08
N GLY A 90 2.99 -5.81 13.26
CA GLY A 90 2.25 -7.00 13.68
C GLY A 90 3.21 -8.13 14.06
N SER A 91 2.93 -8.84 15.13
CA SER A 91 3.80 -9.90 15.66
C SER A 91 3.10 -11.25 15.80
N TRP A 92 3.88 -12.30 15.76
CA TRP A 92 3.40 -13.66 16.05
C TRP A 92 3.09 -13.90 17.54
N SER A 93 3.27 -12.90 18.39
CA SER A 93 2.79 -12.93 19.78
C SER A 93 1.31 -12.63 19.93
N GLY A 94 0.63 -12.19 18.83
CA GLY A 94 -0.74 -11.69 18.86
C GLY A 94 -0.80 -10.18 19.13
N SER A 95 0.34 -9.50 19.31
CA SER A 95 0.39 -8.07 19.57
C SER A 95 0.62 -7.25 18.30
N VAL A 96 0.05 -6.05 18.28
CA VAL A 96 0.37 -4.99 17.33
C VAL A 96 0.89 -3.80 18.11
N LYS A 97 2.01 -3.24 17.69
CA LYS A 97 2.62 -2.08 18.34
C LYS A 97 2.76 -0.93 17.35
N LEU A 98 2.50 0.26 17.82
CA LEU A 98 2.72 1.51 17.10
C LEU A 98 3.99 2.17 17.61
N TRP A 99 4.81 2.64 16.67
CA TRP A 99 6.10 3.27 16.94
C TRP A 99 6.13 4.65 16.32
N ASN A 100 6.67 5.64 17.02
CA ASN A 100 6.90 6.96 16.48
C ASN A 100 8.09 6.94 15.51
N VAL A 101 7.95 7.58 14.36
CA VAL A 101 9.00 7.71 13.34
C VAL A 101 9.42 9.18 13.29
N PRO A 102 10.73 9.50 13.33
CA PRO A 102 11.90 8.59 13.29
C PRO A 102 12.39 8.12 14.66
N ALA A 103 11.82 8.55 15.77
CA ALA A 103 12.34 8.32 17.12
C ALA A 103 12.44 6.84 17.54
N CYS A 104 11.68 5.96 16.90
CA CYS A 104 11.61 4.52 17.20
C CYS A 104 11.14 4.19 18.63
N ASP A 105 10.50 5.13 19.32
CA ASP A 105 9.89 4.91 20.63
C ASP A 105 8.49 4.31 20.50
N LEU A 106 8.09 3.52 21.49
CA LEU A 106 6.79 2.87 21.53
C LEU A 106 5.69 3.90 21.81
N ALA A 107 4.84 4.15 20.80
CA ALA A 107 3.69 5.03 20.94
C ALA A 107 2.52 4.33 21.62
N LYS A 108 2.15 3.13 21.15
CA LYS A 108 1.02 2.37 21.72
C LYS A 108 1.12 0.86 21.42
N PRO A 109 0.92 -0.02 22.41
CA PRO A 109 0.76 -1.46 22.21
C PRO A 109 -0.73 -1.83 22.17
N TYR A 110 -1.09 -2.80 21.31
CA TYR A 110 -2.39 -3.47 21.30
C TYR A 110 -2.18 -4.97 21.49
N ARG A 111 -2.96 -5.57 22.37
CA ARG A 111 -3.11 -7.02 22.41
C ARG A 111 -4.22 -7.40 21.42
N ALA A 112 -3.83 -7.55 20.16
CA ALA A 112 -4.78 -7.56 19.06
C ALA A 112 -5.50 -8.91 18.91
N HIS A 113 -4.78 -10.01 19.08
CA HIS A 113 -5.29 -11.35 18.83
C HIS A 113 -4.82 -12.35 19.88
N GLY A 114 -5.55 -13.44 20.02
CA GLY A 114 -5.17 -14.55 20.89
C GLY A 114 -4.02 -15.40 20.33
N ASP A 115 -3.77 -15.32 19.03
CA ASP A 115 -2.70 -16.02 18.29
C ASP A 115 -2.01 -15.03 17.34
N ARG A 116 -1.15 -15.52 16.45
CA ARG A 116 -0.30 -14.75 15.54
C ARG A 116 -1.07 -13.71 14.76
N VAL A 117 -0.55 -12.48 14.71
CA VAL A 117 -1.01 -11.47 13.75
C VAL A 117 -0.46 -11.81 12.37
N GLY A 118 -1.33 -11.99 11.40
CA GLY A 118 -0.98 -12.22 10.00
C GLY A 118 -0.79 -10.91 9.23
N GLY A 119 -1.75 -9.97 9.38
CA GLY A 119 -1.80 -8.74 8.62
C GLY A 119 -2.18 -7.53 9.46
N VAL A 120 -1.65 -6.35 9.06
CA VAL A 120 -1.99 -5.04 9.62
C VAL A 120 -2.21 -4.07 8.47
N ALA A 121 -3.28 -3.29 8.52
CA ALA A 121 -3.58 -2.27 7.53
C ALA A 121 -4.06 -0.99 8.19
N TRP A 122 -3.64 0.15 7.65
CA TRP A 122 -4.11 1.46 8.06
C TRP A 122 -5.33 1.87 7.24
N HIS A 123 -6.27 2.54 7.90
CA HIS A 123 -7.34 3.25 7.18
C HIS A 123 -6.71 4.36 6.31
N PRO A 124 -7.14 4.56 5.05
CA PRO A 124 -6.49 5.50 4.13
C PRO A 124 -6.43 6.94 4.63
N GLN A 125 -7.36 7.34 5.48
CA GLN A 125 -7.41 8.68 6.09
C GLN A 125 -6.94 8.70 7.56
N ALA A 126 -6.44 7.57 8.09
CA ALA A 126 -5.90 7.52 9.45
C ALA A 126 -4.77 8.54 9.60
N THR A 127 -4.70 9.20 10.75
CA THR A 127 -3.67 10.22 11.04
C THR A 127 -3.67 11.46 10.12
N LEU A 128 -4.55 11.52 9.14
CA LEU A 128 -4.78 12.69 8.27
C LEU A 128 -6.06 13.43 8.68
N SER A 129 -7.20 12.97 8.17
CA SER A 129 -8.52 13.58 8.43
C SER A 129 -9.45 12.69 9.26
N GLN A 130 -9.09 11.41 9.45
CA GLN A 130 -9.87 10.46 10.23
C GLN A 130 -9.78 10.77 11.73
N SER A 131 -10.92 10.74 12.44
CA SER A 131 -10.92 10.89 13.90
C SER A 131 -10.17 9.74 14.58
N PRO A 132 -9.34 9.99 15.59
CA PRO A 132 -8.65 8.95 16.35
C PRO A 132 -9.59 7.98 17.07
N ASP A 133 -10.86 8.35 17.30
CA ASP A 133 -11.85 7.52 18.00
C ASP A 133 -12.57 6.53 17.08
N THR A 134 -12.47 6.71 15.77
CA THR A 134 -13.06 5.85 14.76
C THR A 134 -12.09 4.74 14.32
N VAL A 135 -12.47 3.92 13.33
CA VAL A 135 -11.61 2.87 12.80
C VAL A 135 -10.40 3.47 12.09
N ASN A 136 -9.22 3.23 12.63
CA ASN A 136 -7.95 3.70 12.08
C ASN A 136 -7.04 2.56 11.62
N ILE A 137 -7.15 1.38 12.24
CA ILE A 137 -6.32 0.21 11.96
C ILE A 137 -7.21 -1.02 11.86
N ALA A 138 -6.88 -1.92 10.96
CA ALA A 138 -7.42 -3.27 10.89
C ALA A 138 -6.30 -4.29 11.07
N THR A 139 -6.59 -5.38 11.79
CA THR A 139 -5.64 -6.47 12.05
C THR A 139 -6.30 -7.81 11.79
N GLY A 140 -5.56 -8.76 11.22
CA GLY A 140 -6.00 -10.12 11.00
C GLY A 140 -5.13 -11.12 11.74
N GLY A 141 -5.77 -12.07 12.40
CA GLY A 141 -5.12 -13.03 13.26
C GLY A 141 -5.27 -14.48 12.81
N ALA A 142 -4.41 -15.32 13.39
CA ALA A 142 -4.54 -16.76 13.27
C ALA A 142 -5.68 -17.32 14.15
N ASP A 143 -6.31 -16.48 14.95
CA ASP A 143 -7.55 -16.74 15.70
C ASP A 143 -8.82 -16.62 14.83
N LEU A 144 -8.66 -16.54 13.50
CA LEU A 144 -9.72 -16.50 12.47
C LEU A 144 -10.48 -15.18 12.40
N GLU A 145 -10.04 -14.18 13.16
CA GLU A 145 -10.76 -12.93 13.32
C GLU A 145 -10.05 -11.77 12.62
N VAL A 146 -10.85 -10.78 12.20
CA VAL A 146 -10.37 -9.47 11.77
C VAL A 146 -10.85 -8.45 12.80
N SER A 147 -9.93 -7.74 13.44
CA SER A 147 -10.23 -6.74 14.48
C SER A 147 -9.99 -5.33 13.99
N LEU A 148 -10.91 -4.41 14.32
CA LEU A 148 -10.86 -3.00 13.94
C LEU A 148 -10.58 -2.15 15.19
N TRP A 149 -9.62 -1.21 15.06
CA TRP A 149 -9.07 -0.46 16.19
C TRP A 149 -9.15 1.04 15.97
N SER A 150 -9.36 1.76 17.05
CA SER A 150 -9.14 3.21 17.13
C SER A 150 -7.76 3.52 17.70
N LEU A 151 -7.26 4.73 17.46
CA LEU A 151 -6.00 5.17 18.08
C LEU A 151 -6.12 5.45 19.57
N ASN A 152 -7.32 5.81 20.06
CA ASN A 152 -7.55 6.18 21.45
C ASN A 152 -7.95 5.00 22.34
N SER A 153 -8.57 3.94 21.80
CA SER A 153 -9.04 2.79 22.58
C SER A 153 -8.00 1.68 22.64
N ASP A 154 -7.93 0.99 23.79
CA ASP A 154 -7.11 -0.24 23.96
C ASP A 154 -7.90 -1.50 23.62
N LYS A 155 -9.20 -1.37 23.35
CA LYS A 155 -10.08 -2.47 22.94
C LYS A 155 -10.46 -2.32 21.48
N ALA A 156 -10.63 -3.46 20.81
CA ALA A 156 -11.16 -3.47 19.47
C ALA A 156 -12.55 -2.83 19.44
N LEU A 157 -12.77 -1.95 18.47
CA LEU A 157 -14.09 -1.37 18.22
C LEU A 157 -15.04 -2.44 17.68
N HIS A 158 -14.53 -3.28 16.79
CA HIS A 158 -15.29 -4.36 16.18
C HIS A 158 -14.39 -5.55 15.92
N THR A 159 -14.98 -6.75 16.02
CA THR A 159 -14.36 -8.01 15.63
C THR A 159 -15.24 -8.67 14.58
N LEU A 160 -14.68 -8.91 13.40
CA LEU A 160 -15.36 -9.51 12.26
C LEU A 160 -15.03 -11.00 12.25
N LYS A 161 -16.07 -11.84 12.34
CA LYS A 161 -15.96 -13.28 12.39
C LYS A 161 -16.52 -13.89 11.11
N GLY A 162 -15.95 -15.02 10.69
CA GLY A 162 -16.47 -15.75 9.54
C GLY A 162 -15.44 -16.63 8.87
N HIS A 163 -14.15 -16.23 8.83
CA HIS A 163 -13.11 -17.09 8.28
C HIS A 163 -13.02 -18.43 9.02
N ALA A 164 -12.75 -19.50 8.26
CA ALA A 164 -12.62 -20.86 8.78
C ALA A 164 -11.18 -21.24 9.10
N ASP A 165 -10.20 -20.43 8.68
CA ASP A 165 -8.79 -20.59 8.96
C ASP A 165 -8.15 -19.20 9.11
N ARG A 166 -6.86 -19.16 9.50
CA ARG A 166 -6.11 -17.95 9.84
C ARG A 166 -6.16 -16.87 8.74
N VAL A 167 -6.27 -15.64 9.16
CA VAL A 167 -6.20 -14.47 8.29
C VAL A 167 -4.73 -14.06 8.10
N CYS A 168 -4.28 -13.96 6.85
CA CYS A 168 -2.88 -13.70 6.51
C CYS A 168 -2.58 -12.26 6.18
N ARG A 169 -3.41 -11.63 5.35
CA ARG A 169 -3.26 -10.24 4.94
C ARG A 169 -4.61 -9.55 4.90
N ILE A 170 -4.56 -8.25 5.13
CA ILE A 170 -5.72 -7.37 5.13
C ILE A 170 -5.36 -6.12 4.33
N ALA A 171 -6.34 -5.56 3.63
CA ALA A 171 -6.21 -4.28 2.97
C ALA A 171 -7.50 -3.46 3.17
N PHE A 172 -7.35 -2.15 3.34
CA PHE A 172 -8.47 -1.22 3.24
C PHE A 172 -8.72 -0.85 1.79
N HIS A 173 -9.99 -0.77 1.43
CA HIS A 173 -10.41 -0.11 0.21
C HIS A 173 -10.05 1.39 0.28
N PRO A 174 -9.64 2.04 -0.82
CA PRO A 174 -9.22 3.44 -0.80
C PRO A 174 -10.27 4.44 -0.28
N SER A 175 -11.57 4.08 -0.30
CA SER A 175 -12.63 4.89 0.33
C SER A 175 -12.62 4.83 1.85
N GLY A 176 -11.92 3.86 2.46
CA GLY A 176 -11.96 3.58 3.89
C GLY A 176 -13.21 2.84 4.38
N GLN A 177 -14.23 2.66 3.53
CA GLN A 177 -15.51 2.05 3.93
C GLN A 177 -15.48 0.52 3.95
N TYR A 178 -14.56 -0.11 3.21
CA TYR A 178 -14.49 -1.56 3.07
C TYR A 178 -13.11 -2.09 3.38
N ILE A 179 -13.08 -3.36 3.79
CA ILE A 179 -11.85 -4.10 4.08
C ILE A 179 -11.90 -5.43 3.34
N ALA A 180 -10.78 -5.83 2.73
CA ALA A 180 -10.58 -7.18 2.24
C ALA A 180 -9.64 -7.94 3.16
N SER A 181 -9.94 -9.22 3.40
CA SER A 181 -9.09 -10.15 4.14
C SER A 181 -8.83 -11.41 3.34
N ALA A 182 -7.58 -11.87 3.33
CA ALA A 182 -7.13 -13.12 2.72
C ALA A 182 -6.90 -14.17 3.80
N SER A 183 -7.38 -15.39 3.58
CA SER A 183 -7.30 -16.46 4.56
C SER A 183 -6.81 -17.78 3.98
N TYR A 184 -6.26 -18.60 4.87
CA TYR A 184 -5.89 -19.99 4.60
C TYR A 184 -7.09 -20.91 4.36
N ASP A 185 -8.33 -20.44 4.57
CA ASP A 185 -9.55 -21.15 4.17
C ASP A 185 -9.77 -21.21 2.65
N GLY A 186 -8.83 -20.69 1.85
CA GLY A 186 -8.88 -20.67 0.38
C GLY A 186 -9.74 -19.54 -0.18
N SER A 187 -10.23 -18.65 0.67
CA SER A 187 -11.08 -17.53 0.29
C SER A 187 -10.49 -16.17 0.63
N TRP A 188 -11.02 -15.14 0.00
CA TRP A 188 -10.92 -13.78 0.51
C TRP A 188 -12.34 -13.23 0.74
N ARG A 189 -12.47 -12.30 1.68
CA ARG A 189 -13.76 -11.73 2.06
C ARG A 189 -13.73 -10.22 2.02
N LEU A 190 -14.88 -9.61 1.68
CA LEU A 190 -15.09 -8.16 1.76
C LEU A 190 -16.01 -7.87 2.94
N TRP A 191 -15.60 -6.90 3.75
CA TRP A 191 -16.29 -6.48 4.97
C TRP A 191 -16.63 -5.00 4.90
N ASP A 192 -17.72 -4.60 5.53
CA ASP A 192 -18.04 -3.20 5.79
C ASP A 192 -17.27 -2.73 7.03
N ALA A 193 -16.42 -1.72 6.87
CA ALA A 193 -15.66 -1.09 7.95
C ALA A 193 -16.40 0.09 8.59
N SER A 194 -17.48 0.58 7.97
CA SER A 194 -18.22 1.71 8.49
C SER A 194 -18.81 1.35 9.85
N THR A 195 -18.46 2.11 10.87
CA THR A 195 -19.07 2.00 12.18
C THR A 195 -20.52 2.44 12.05
N GLY A 196 -21.46 1.50 12.20
CA GLY A 196 -22.87 1.78 12.16
C GLY A 196 -23.28 2.91 13.10
N GLN A 197 -23.19 4.15 12.64
CA GLN A 197 -24.08 5.17 13.11
C GLN A 197 -25.43 4.89 12.47
N SER A 198 -26.30 4.38 13.32
CA SER A 198 -27.75 4.42 13.23
C SER A 198 -28.45 3.84 11.99
N THR A 199 -28.71 2.59 12.02
CA THR A 199 -30.10 2.14 12.00
C THR A 199 -30.17 0.99 12.98
N GLY A 200 -30.88 1.08 14.07
CA GLY A 200 -30.95 0.16 15.21
C GLY A 200 -31.21 -1.32 14.91
N LEU A 201 -30.73 -1.79 13.80
CA LEU A 201 -30.69 -3.17 13.37
C LEU A 201 -29.29 -3.70 13.60
N HIS A 202 -29.17 -4.56 14.58
CA HIS A 202 -27.99 -5.36 14.84
C HIS A 202 -27.78 -6.28 13.62
N VAL A 203 -26.89 -5.91 12.70
CA VAL A 203 -26.48 -6.77 11.60
C VAL A 203 -25.34 -7.66 12.13
N PRO A 204 -25.60 -8.97 12.38
CA PRO A 204 -24.62 -9.85 13.02
C PRO A 204 -23.37 -10.10 12.16
N ASP A 205 -23.48 -9.97 10.83
CA ASP A 205 -22.41 -10.28 9.89
C ASP A 205 -22.15 -9.09 8.95
N ARG A 206 -21.06 -8.38 9.20
CA ARG A 206 -20.59 -7.32 8.30
C ARG A 206 -19.91 -7.84 7.03
N GLN A 207 -19.98 -9.16 6.79
CA GLN A 207 -19.46 -9.77 5.59
C GLN A 207 -20.36 -9.43 4.40
N LEU A 208 -19.83 -8.70 3.44
CA LEU A 208 -20.53 -8.35 2.20
C LEU A 208 -20.32 -9.40 1.12
N LEU A 209 -19.11 -9.97 1.04
CA LEU A 209 -18.73 -10.93 0.01
C LEU A 209 -17.83 -12.02 0.61
N PHE A 210 -18.14 -13.26 0.25
CA PHE A 210 -17.29 -14.42 0.39
C PHE A 210 -16.88 -14.87 -1.01
N GLN A 211 -15.61 -14.79 -1.33
CA GLN A 211 -15.13 -15.11 -2.67
C GLN A 211 -14.18 -16.29 -2.64
N GLU A 212 -14.61 -17.34 -3.27
CA GLU A 212 -13.82 -18.51 -3.60
C GLU A 212 -13.20 -18.38 -4.99
N GLY A 213 -12.25 -19.26 -5.31
CA GLY A 213 -11.65 -19.35 -6.64
C GLY A 213 -10.23 -19.83 -6.66
N HIS A 214 -9.51 -19.74 -5.55
CA HIS A 214 -8.20 -20.35 -5.38
C HIS A 214 -8.33 -21.84 -5.04
N SER A 215 -7.38 -22.65 -5.53
CA SER A 215 -7.35 -24.09 -5.24
C SER A 215 -6.58 -24.42 -3.95
N LYS A 216 -5.90 -23.43 -3.39
CA LYS A 216 -5.20 -23.48 -2.11
C LYS A 216 -5.44 -22.20 -1.33
N GLU A 217 -4.74 -22.06 -0.22
CA GLU A 217 -4.83 -20.93 0.69
C GLU A 217 -4.58 -19.60 -0.03
N VAL A 218 -5.36 -18.57 0.30
CA VAL A 218 -5.14 -17.20 -0.15
C VAL A 218 -4.25 -16.50 0.87
N TYR A 219 -3.10 -16.04 0.42
CA TYR A 219 -2.12 -15.43 1.32
C TYR A 219 -2.18 -13.89 1.32
N THR A 220 -2.40 -13.28 0.15
CA THR A 220 -2.35 -11.83 0.00
C THR A 220 -3.57 -11.29 -0.71
N VAL A 221 -3.97 -10.09 -0.35
CA VAL A 221 -5.07 -9.33 -0.98
C VAL A 221 -4.70 -7.85 -1.01
N GLN A 222 -5.04 -7.15 -2.10
CA GLN A 222 -4.74 -5.74 -2.26
C GLN A 222 -5.77 -5.05 -3.16
N PHE A 223 -6.06 -3.78 -2.89
CA PHE A 223 -6.94 -2.97 -3.72
C PHE A 223 -6.16 -2.10 -4.70
N GLN A 224 -6.75 -1.86 -5.86
CA GLN A 224 -6.30 -0.82 -6.77
C GLN A 224 -6.61 0.56 -6.19
N ASP A 225 -5.76 1.55 -6.47
CA ASP A 225 -5.90 2.92 -5.92
C ASP A 225 -7.20 3.62 -6.38
N ASP A 226 -7.73 3.28 -7.56
CA ASP A 226 -9.05 3.75 -7.99
C ASP A 226 -10.20 3.12 -7.17
N GLY A 227 -10.00 1.96 -6.58
CA GLY A 227 -10.97 1.21 -5.78
C GLY A 227 -11.89 0.27 -6.59
N ALA A 228 -11.76 0.19 -7.92
CA ALA A 228 -12.60 -0.67 -8.73
C ALA A 228 -12.25 -2.15 -8.64
N LEU A 229 -10.96 -2.45 -8.46
CA LEU A 229 -10.41 -3.79 -8.53
C LEU A 229 -9.79 -4.22 -7.19
N VAL A 230 -9.87 -5.51 -6.93
CA VAL A 230 -9.11 -6.18 -5.87
C VAL A 230 -8.31 -7.32 -6.49
N ALA A 231 -7.09 -7.54 -6.01
CA ALA A 231 -6.28 -8.67 -6.43
C ALA A 231 -6.02 -9.58 -5.24
N SER A 232 -6.06 -10.90 -5.47
CA SER A 232 -5.75 -11.93 -4.49
C SER A 232 -4.64 -12.84 -5.01
N GLY A 233 -3.72 -13.24 -4.12
CA GLY A 233 -2.63 -14.15 -4.44
C GLY A 233 -2.66 -15.38 -3.54
N GLY A 234 -2.62 -16.57 -4.15
CA GLY A 234 -2.73 -17.84 -3.47
C GLY A 234 -1.42 -18.65 -3.42
N LEU A 235 -1.39 -19.60 -2.51
CA LEU A 235 -0.33 -20.62 -2.47
C LEU A 235 -0.47 -21.66 -3.61
N ASP A 236 -1.52 -21.55 -4.41
CA ASP A 236 -1.69 -22.25 -5.69
C ASP A 236 -0.84 -21.69 -6.82
N ALA A 237 0.01 -20.69 -6.54
CA ALA A 237 0.86 -19.96 -7.49
C ALA A 237 0.09 -19.09 -8.50
N ILE A 238 -1.21 -18.90 -8.28
CA ILE A 238 -2.08 -18.10 -9.14
C ILE A 238 -2.48 -16.81 -8.43
N GLY A 239 -2.39 -15.69 -9.14
CA GLY A 239 -3.03 -14.44 -8.74
C GLY A 239 -4.34 -14.25 -9.51
N ARG A 240 -5.30 -13.58 -8.92
CA ARG A 240 -6.57 -13.24 -9.54
C ARG A 240 -6.91 -11.79 -9.30
N VAL A 241 -7.41 -11.13 -10.32
CA VAL A 241 -7.93 -9.77 -10.26
C VAL A 241 -9.43 -9.83 -10.41
N TRP A 242 -10.15 -9.20 -9.50
CA TRP A 242 -11.61 -9.20 -9.42
C TRP A 242 -12.14 -7.79 -9.60
N ASP A 243 -13.15 -7.61 -10.41
CA ASP A 243 -13.89 -6.34 -10.51
C ASP A 243 -15.01 -6.33 -9.46
N LEU A 244 -14.84 -5.47 -8.45
CA LEU A 244 -15.80 -5.35 -7.36
C LEU A 244 -17.17 -4.84 -7.80
N ARG A 245 -17.23 -4.08 -8.89
CA ARG A 245 -18.47 -3.50 -9.41
C ARG A 245 -19.35 -4.57 -10.09
N THR A 246 -18.71 -5.52 -10.76
CA THR A 246 -19.40 -6.58 -11.51
C THR A 246 -19.41 -7.92 -10.79
N GLY A 247 -18.48 -8.12 -9.83
CA GLY A 247 -18.27 -9.37 -9.13
C GLY A 247 -17.59 -10.46 -9.98
N ARG A 248 -17.00 -10.09 -11.12
CA ARG A 248 -16.37 -11.04 -12.05
C ARG A 248 -14.85 -11.00 -11.95
N THR A 249 -14.21 -12.11 -12.29
CA THR A 249 -12.75 -12.14 -12.49
C THR A 249 -12.40 -11.31 -13.72
N ALA A 250 -11.58 -10.28 -13.52
CA ALA A 250 -11.10 -9.41 -14.60
C ALA A 250 -9.85 -10.01 -15.28
N MET A 251 -8.96 -10.64 -14.50
CA MET A 251 -7.71 -11.24 -15.01
C MET A 251 -7.22 -12.37 -14.11
N VAL A 252 -6.59 -13.35 -14.70
CA VAL A 252 -5.85 -14.42 -14.00
C VAL A 252 -4.37 -14.23 -14.24
N LEU A 253 -3.58 -14.20 -13.16
CA LEU A 253 -2.13 -14.02 -13.17
C LEU A 253 -1.48 -15.40 -13.00
N ASP A 254 -1.36 -16.13 -14.13
CA ASP A 254 -0.80 -17.49 -14.18
C ASP A 254 0.62 -17.45 -14.74
N GLY A 255 1.57 -18.04 -14.02
CA GLY A 255 2.97 -18.11 -14.48
C GLY A 255 4.01 -18.31 -13.38
N HIS A 256 3.72 -17.99 -12.12
CA HIS A 256 4.63 -18.31 -11.02
C HIS A 256 4.77 -19.81 -10.80
N GLY A 257 5.97 -20.25 -10.39
CA GLY A 257 6.26 -21.65 -10.08
C GLY A 257 5.88 -22.06 -8.65
N GLN A 258 5.69 -21.08 -7.76
CA GLN A 258 5.35 -21.29 -6.34
C GLN A 258 4.37 -20.23 -5.87
N GLY A 259 3.87 -20.39 -4.63
CA GLY A 259 2.87 -19.51 -4.02
C GLY A 259 3.25 -18.04 -4.06
N ILE A 260 2.25 -17.17 -4.15
CA ILE A 260 2.37 -15.71 -4.15
C ILE A 260 2.21 -15.22 -2.70
N TYR A 261 3.23 -14.52 -2.20
CA TYR A 261 3.27 -14.00 -0.83
C TYR A 261 3.07 -12.49 -0.75
N GLY A 262 3.55 -11.75 -1.74
CA GLY A 262 3.39 -10.30 -1.83
C GLY A 262 2.68 -9.91 -3.11
N MET A 263 1.85 -8.86 -3.06
CA MET A 263 1.16 -8.33 -4.21
C MET A 263 0.84 -6.87 -4.00
N ASP A 264 1.04 -6.05 -5.03
CA ASP A 264 0.62 -4.66 -4.99
C ASP A 264 0.26 -4.13 -6.38
N PHE A 265 -0.71 -3.20 -6.42
CA PHE A 265 -1.04 -2.46 -7.63
C PHE A 265 -0.11 -1.26 -7.79
N SER A 266 0.35 -1.03 -9.00
CA SER A 266 1.01 0.24 -9.31
C SER A 266 0.00 1.39 -9.30
N PRO A 267 0.36 2.56 -8.74
CA PRO A 267 -0.47 3.77 -8.81
C PRO A 267 -0.81 4.21 -10.22
N ASN A 268 -0.07 3.73 -11.24
CA ASN A 268 -0.44 3.94 -12.64
C ASN A 268 -1.76 3.27 -13.04
N GLY A 269 -2.31 2.37 -12.19
CA GLY A 269 -3.62 1.77 -12.30
C GLY A 269 -3.76 0.65 -13.33
N TYR A 270 -2.68 0.26 -14.03
CA TYR A 270 -2.73 -0.81 -15.03
C TYR A 270 -1.65 -1.89 -14.85
N GLN A 271 -0.73 -1.71 -13.92
CA GLN A 271 0.28 -2.72 -13.60
C GLN A 271 0.07 -3.31 -12.20
N ILE A 272 0.47 -4.57 -12.05
CA ILE A 272 0.48 -5.30 -10.78
C ILE A 272 1.85 -5.94 -10.63
N ALA A 273 2.44 -5.86 -9.44
CA ALA A 273 3.62 -6.61 -9.05
C ALA A 273 3.19 -7.78 -8.15
N THR A 274 3.77 -8.96 -8.39
CA THR A 274 3.57 -10.15 -7.55
C THR A 274 4.90 -10.74 -7.14
N GLY A 275 5.10 -10.95 -5.84
CA GLY A 275 6.28 -11.60 -5.27
C GLY A 275 5.97 -13.04 -4.88
N SER A 276 6.82 -13.97 -5.28
CA SER A 276 6.57 -15.40 -5.13
C SER A 276 7.68 -16.15 -4.40
N GLY A 277 7.33 -17.37 -3.95
CA GLY A 277 8.25 -18.34 -3.42
C GLY A 277 9.26 -18.87 -4.46
N ASP A 278 9.04 -18.61 -5.74
CA ASP A 278 9.98 -18.93 -6.82
C ASP A 278 11.14 -17.92 -6.93
N ASN A 279 11.29 -17.03 -5.94
CA ASN A 279 12.34 -16.01 -5.82
C ASN A 279 12.23 -14.87 -6.84
N THR A 280 11.14 -14.83 -7.61
CA THR A 280 10.92 -13.83 -8.65
C THR A 280 9.82 -12.85 -8.27
N ILE A 281 9.93 -11.64 -8.82
CA ILE A 281 8.83 -10.69 -8.92
C ILE A 281 8.36 -10.69 -10.37
N ARG A 282 7.05 -10.81 -10.59
CA ARG A 282 6.46 -10.64 -11.92
C ARG A 282 5.64 -9.36 -11.97
N ILE A 283 5.80 -8.67 -13.08
CA ILE A 283 5.03 -7.48 -13.41
C ILE A 283 4.02 -7.84 -14.48
N TRP A 284 2.78 -7.52 -14.21
CA TRP A 284 1.65 -7.83 -15.10
C TRP A 284 1.04 -6.53 -15.62
N ASP A 285 0.67 -6.51 -16.90
CA ASP A 285 -0.07 -5.41 -17.50
C ASP A 285 -1.52 -5.84 -17.76
N MET A 286 -2.46 -5.20 -17.04
CA MET A 286 -3.88 -5.49 -17.13
C MET A 286 -4.50 -5.10 -18.47
N ARG A 287 -3.88 -4.20 -19.23
CA ARG A 287 -4.34 -3.81 -20.57
C ARG A 287 -4.04 -4.88 -21.61
N SER A 288 -2.89 -5.52 -21.48
CA SER A 288 -2.46 -6.61 -22.38
C SER A 288 -2.82 -7.99 -21.85
N LEU A 289 -3.31 -8.08 -20.61
CA LEU A 289 -3.70 -9.34 -19.92
C LEU A 289 -2.58 -10.38 -19.87
N ARG A 290 -1.33 -9.92 -19.71
CA ARG A 290 -0.14 -10.81 -19.70
C ARG A 290 0.95 -10.30 -18.77
N ALA A 291 1.89 -11.19 -18.44
CA ALA A 291 3.13 -10.81 -17.79
C ALA A 291 3.95 -9.90 -18.71
N LEU A 292 4.36 -8.73 -18.18
CA LEU A 292 5.21 -7.79 -18.89
C LEU A 292 6.68 -8.10 -18.66
N TYR A 293 7.07 -8.41 -17.41
CA TYR A 293 8.45 -8.64 -17.03
C TYR A 293 8.56 -9.63 -15.86
N THR A 294 9.69 -10.32 -15.78
CA THR A 294 10.04 -11.20 -14.65
C THR A 294 11.40 -10.79 -14.11
N ILE A 295 11.46 -10.43 -12.84
CA ILE A 295 12.67 -10.00 -12.14
C ILE A 295 13.16 -11.17 -11.29
N GLY A 296 14.42 -11.60 -11.45
CA GLY A 296 15.10 -12.48 -10.49
C GLY A 296 15.46 -11.68 -9.25
N ALA A 297 14.48 -11.48 -8.35
CA ALA A 297 14.58 -10.44 -7.33
C ALA A 297 15.45 -10.83 -6.15
N HIS A 298 15.26 -12.02 -5.62
CA HIS A 298 15.90 -12.48 -4.39
C HIS A 298 16.53 -13.87 -4.58
N THR A 299 17.43 -14.26 -3.69
CA THR A 299 17.99 -15.61 -3.65
C THR A 299 17.11 -16.59 -2.87
N SER A 300 16.05 -16.08 -2.24
CA SER A 300 15.04 -16.85 -1.52
C SER A 300 13.66 -16.23 -1.74
N ILE A 301 12.64 -16.74 -1.05
CA ILE A 301 11.24 -16.31 -1.16
C ILE A 301 11.12 -14.79 -1.11
N VAL A 302 10.40 -14.20 -2.07
CA VAL A 302 9.95 -12.80 -2.00
C VAL A 302 8.76 -12.73 -1.06
N SER A 303 8.92 -12.09 0.08
CA SER A 303 7.93 -12.09 1.17
C SER A 303 6.90 -10.97 1.04
N ASP A 304 7.29 -9.81 0.51
CA ASP A 304 6.40 -8.66 0.31
C ASP A 304 6.89 -7.80 -0.85
N VAL A 305 5.96 -7.08 -1.48
CA VAL A 305 6.22 -6.07 -2.51
C VAL A 305 5.30 -4.89 -2.31
N SER A 306 5.81 -3.67 -2.48
CA SER A 306 5.04 -2.44 -2.29
C SER A 306 5.52 -1.36 -3.26
N PHE A 307 4.60 -0.75 -4.01
CA PHE A 307 4.88 0.43 -4.82
C PHE A 307 4.89 1.69 -3.96
N TYR A 308 5.74 2.62 -4.33
CA TYR A 308 5.77 3.91 -3.67
C TYR A 308 4.51 4.73 -3.96
N ARG A 309 3.89 5.24 -2.89
CA ARG A 309 2.70 6.11 -2.92
C ARG A 309 2.96 7.36 -2.09
N PRO A 310 3.30 8.49 -2.75
CA PRO A 310 3.59 9.72 -2.05
C PRO A 310 2.35 10.36 -1.41
N LEU A 311 2.58 11.19 -0.42
CA LEU A 311 1.59 12.15 0.07
C LEU A 311 1.26 13.17 -1.03
N ALA A 312 0.07 13.75 -0.98
CA ALA A 312 -0.32 14.83 -1.90
C ALA A 312 0.58 16.08 -1.79
N THR A 313 1.18 16.30 -0.62
CA THR A 313 2.08 17.45 -0.33
C THR A 313 3.18 17.01 0.64
N GLY A 314 4.40 17.53 0.45
CA GLY A 314 5.50 17.33 1.40
C GLY A 314 6.28 16.02 1.21
N ASP A 315 6.30 15.47 0.01
CA ASP A 315 7.05 14.29 -0.37
C ASP A 315 8.37 14.70 -1.06
N ILE A 316 9.49 14.18 -0.55
CA ILE A 316 10.84 14.48 -1.04
C ILE A 316 10.97 14.25 -2.56
N PHE A 317 10.45 13.13 -3.06
CA PHE A 317 10.62 12.77 -4.46
C PHE A 317 9.77 13.64 -5.38
N THR A 318 8.60 14.10 -4.93
CA THR A 318 7.78 15.07 -5.66
C THR A 318 8.47 16.43 -5.73
N ASP A 319 9.09 16.89 -4.66
CA ASP A 319 9.85 18.15 -4.64
C ASP A 319 11.07 18.08 -5.56
N ILE A 320 11.80 16.97 -5.53
CA ILE A 320 12.91 16.72 -6.46
C ILE A 320 12.41 16.68 -7.91
N ALA A 321 11.28 16.06 -8.19
CA ALA A 321 10.69 16.01 -9.52
C ALA A 321 10.28 17.39 -10.03
N ARG A 322 9.79 18.24 -9.15
CA ARG A 322 9.44 19.64 -9.45
C ARG A 322 10.66 20.55 -9.63
N GLY A 323 11.86 20.10 -9.24
CA GLY A 323 13.08 20.90 -9.32
C GLY A 323 13.20 21.92 -8.19
N VAL A 324 12.44 21.77 -7.12
CA VAL A 324 12.66 22.51 -5.87
C VAL A 324 13.91 21.92 -5.25
N GLY A 325 15.03 22.67 -5.31
CA GLY A 325 16.29 22.23 -4.69
C GLY A 325 16.11 22.13 -3.18
N TYR A 326 16.62 21.06 -2.61
CA TYR A 326 16.84 20.96 -1.17
C TYR A 326 17.84 22.06 -0.78
N VAL A 327 17.35 23.15 -0.22
CA VAL A 327 18.19 24.13 0.44
C VAL A 327 18.48 23.53 1.81
N ASP A 328 19.73 23.12 2.03
CA ASP A 328 20.23 22.82 3.37
C ASP A 328 19.82 23.96 4.31
N VAL A 329 18.79 23.75 5.10
CA VAL A 329 18.46 24.66 6.20
C VAL A 329 19.49 24.42 7.29
N LYS A 330 20.67 25.02 7.13
CA LYS A 330 21.53 25.29 8.27
C LYS A 330 20.71 26.17 9.20
N MET A 331 20.42 25.67 10.39
CA MET A 331 19.89 26.49 11.49
C MET A 331 20.87 27.63 11.77
N GLU A 332 20.66 28.77 11.17
CA GLU A 332 21.20 30.03 11.66
C GLU A 332 20.21 30.58 12.68
N ASN A 333 20.61 30.47 13.94
CA ASN A 333 20.03 31.29 15.00
C ASN A 333 20.37 32.75 14.68
N GLY A 334 19.35 33.54 14.38
CA GLY A 334 19.53 34.95 14.09
C GLY A 334 18.21 35.68 14.23
N ASP A 335 18.08 36.35 15.38
CA ASP A 335 17.06 37.35 15.67
C ASP A 335 16.92 38.34 14.51
N ASN A 336 15.71 38.56 14.01
CA ASN A 336 15.40 39.84 13.40
C ASN A 336 13.91 40.20 13.49
N GLU A 337 13.72 41.38 13.99
CA GLU A 337 12.49 42.10 14.26
C GLU A 337 11.70 42.44 12.98
N GLY A 338 10.41 42.58 13.20
CA GLY A 338 9.34 42.78 12.25
C GLY A 338 9.48 43.88 11.20
N LYS A 339 8.86 43.61 10.06
CA LYS A 339 8.18 44.62 9.24
C LYS A 339 6.91 44.01 8.66
N MET A 340 5.78 44.61 9.02
CA MET A 340 4.49 44.40 8.36
C MET A 340 4.58 44.94 6.92
N GLU A 341 4.25 44.13 5.94
CA GLU A 341 3.94 44.60 4.59
C GLU A 341 2.46 44.38 4.30
N GLU A 342 1.87 45.43 3.72
CA GLU A 342 0.45 45.62 3.45
C GLU A 342 -0.11 44.66 2.40
N ASP A 343 -1.31 44.19 2.65
CA ASP A 343 -2.16 43.41 1.73
C ASP A 343 -2.40 44.15 0.40
N LYS A 344 -1.95 43.56 -0.71
CA LYS A 344 -2.42 43.90 -2.05
C LYS A 344 -3.43 42.88 -2.57
N PRO A 345 -4.53 43.33 -3.19
CA PRO A 345 -5.57 42.41 -3.65
C PRO A 345 -5.10 41.55 -4.83
N VAL A 346 -5.45 40.24 -4.74
CA VAL A 346 -5.18 39.23 -5.77
C VAL A 346 -6.06 39.50 -7.00
N PRO A 347 -5.50 39.57 -8.23
CA PRO A 347 -6.31 39.70 -9.45
C PRO A 347 -7.05 38.36 -9.74
N MET A 348 -8.32 38.45 -10.10
CA MET A 348 -9.08 37.34 -10.67
C MET A 348 -8.43 36.87 -11.98
N GLU A 349 -8.02 35.61 -12.06
CA GLU A 349 -7.59 34.99 -13.31
C GLU A 349 -8.78 34.74 -14.24
N GLU A 350 -8.72 35.39 -15.37
CA GLU A 350 -9.59 35.11 -16.50
C GLU A 350 -9.26 33.72 -17.07
N THR A 351 -10.27 32.90 -17.30
CA THR A 351 -10.15 31.60 -17.95
C THR A 351 -9.83 31.75 -19.44
N GLU A 352 -8.56 31.92 -19.78
CA GLU A 352 -8.09 31.84 -21.15
C GLU A 352 -8.20 30.42 -21.71
N GLY A 353 -8.79 30.31 -22.91
CA GLY A 353 -8.91 29.07 -23.67
C GLY A 353 -7.53 28.42 -23.91
N LYS A 354 -7.36 27.17 -23.51
CA LYS A 354 -6.11 26.41 -23.66
C LYS A 354 -5.80 26.19 -25.15
N ASP A 355 -4.79 26.86 -25.68
CA ASP A 355 -4.20 26.59 -26.98
C ASP A 355 -3.44 25.26 -26.95
N PRO A 356 -3.81 24.24 -27.76
CA PRO A 356 -3.19 22.93 -27.73
C PRO A 356 -1.74 22.87 -28.25
N SER A 357 -1.21 23.98 -28.76
CA SER A 357 0.15 24.07 -29.32
C SER A 357 1.20 24.65 -28.34
N LYS A 358 0.78 25.19 -27.18
CA LYS A 358 1.74 25.71 -26.19
C LYS A 358 2.39 24.56 -25.38
N PRO A 359 3.71 24.56 -25.21
CA PRO A 359 4.36 23.59 -24.35
C PRO A 359 3.86 23.74 -22.90
N LEU A 360 3.37 22.65 -22.34
CA LEU A 360 2.90 22.57 -20.95
C LEU A 360 4.07 22.85 -19.99
N SER A 361 4.20 24.10 -19.55
CA SER A 361 5.29 24.51 -18.62
C SER A 361 5.15 23.92 -17.22
N ASN A 362 3.97 23.41 -16.83
CA ASN A 362 3.63 23.00 -15.48
C ASN A 362 3.30 21.51 -15.32
N VAL A 363 3.49 20.68 -16.35
CA VAL A 363 3.31 19.22 -16.21
C VAL A 363 4.60 18.60 -15.69
N HIS A 364 4.51 17.99 -14.54
CA HIS A 364 5.62 17.27 -13.90
C HIS A 364 5.44 15.76 -14.06
N LEU A 365 6.56 15.02 -14.07
CA LEU A 365 6.50 13.57 -14.09
C LEU A 365 5.82 13.08 -12.79
N PRO A 366 4.87 12.14 -12.86
CA PRO A 366 4.28 11.56 -11.68
C PRO A 366 5.34 10.77 -10.92
N VAL A 367 5.43 11.00 -9.63
CA VAL A 367 6.30 10.26 -8.72
C VAL A 367 5.61 9.00 -8.15
N PRO A 368 4.25 8.95 -8.00
CA PRO A 368 3.57 7.74 -7.58
C PRO A 368 3.91 6.55 -8.48
N GLY A 369 4.35 5.44 -7.86
CA GLY A 369 4.70 4.22 -8.58
C GLY A 369 5.98 4.27 -9.39
N LEU A 370 6.86 5.26 -9.17
CA LEU A 370 8.14 5.37 -9.88
C LEU A 370 9.12 4.26 -9.50
N PHE A 371 8.98 3.69 -8.33
CA PHE A 371 9.78 2.56 -7.85
C PHE A 371 8.98 1.60 -6.97
N LEU A 372 9.52 0.40 -6.83
CA LEU A 372 8.98 -0.73 -6.09
C LEU A 372 9.97 -1.15 -5.01
N VAL A 373 9.49 -1.40 -3.81
CA VAL A 373 10.27 -2.01 -2.72
C VAL A 373 9.88 -3.48 -2.62
N SER A 374 10.88 -4.35 -2.44
CA SER A 374 10.66 -5.77 -2.17
C SER A 374 11.47 -6.24 -0.98
N SER A 375 10.92 -7.19 -0.25
CA SER A 375 11.60 -7.89 0.85
C SER A 375 11.71 -9.39 0.57
N GLY A 376 12.76 -10.01 1.07
CA GLY A 376 12.99 -11.43 0.86
C GLY A 376 13.53 -12.17 2.08
N TYR A 377 13.36 -13.49 2.07
CA TYR A 377 13.92 -14.36 3.10
C TYR A 377 15.44 -14.52 2.99
N ASP A 378 16.06 -13.86 2.01
CA ASP A 378 17.52 -13.70 1.90
C ASP A 378 18.08 -12.59 2.80
N GLY A 379 17.22 -11.94 3.60
CA GLY A 379 17.64 -10.87 4.50
C GLY A 379 17.80 -9.52 3.82
N MET A 380 17.36 -9.38 2.58
CA MET A 380 17.53 -8.16 1.81
C MET A 380 16.21 -7.41 1.63
N VAL A 381 16.31 -6.10 1.64
CA VAL A 381 15.31 -5.17 1.13
C VAL A 381 15.87 -4.53 -0.14
N LYS A 382 15.13 -4.57 -1.22
CA LYS A 382 15.59 -4.08 -2.52
C LYS A 382 14.61 -3.07 -3.10
N VAL A 383 15.15 -2.04 -3.75
CA VAL A 383 14.39 -1.01 -4.44
C VAL A 383 14.64 -1.15 -5.94
N TRP A 384 13.55 -1.21 -6.70
CA TRP A 384 13.53 -1.44 -8.15
C TRP A 384 12.92 -0.24 -8.86
N SER A 385 13.51 0.16 -9.96
CA SER A 385 12.86 1.10 -10.89
C SER A 385 11.57 0.48 -11.43
N ALA A 386 10.49 1.23 -11.51
CA ALA A 386 9.23 0.74 -12.09
C ALA A 386 9.12 1.00 -13.61
N ASP A 387 10.17 1.52 -14.22
CA ASP A 387 10.21 1.80 -15.65
C ASP A 387 10.93 0.70 -16.42
N ASP A 388 12.16 0.38 -16.01
CA ASP A 388 13.04 -0.60 -16.64
C ASP A 388 13.27 -1.84 -15.76
N TRP A 389 12.68 -1.86 -14.56
CA TRP A 389 12.73 -2.97 -13.59
C TRP A 389 14.15 -3.34 -13.16
N GLN A 390 15.07 -2.36 -13.23
CA GLN A 390 16.45 -2.54 -12.78
C GLN A 390 16.56 -2.29 -11.28
N LEU A 391 17.53 -2.97 -10.66
CA LEU A 391 17.87 -2.76 -9.25
C LEU A 391 18.50 -1.37 -9.06
N VAL A 392 17.86 -0.54 -8.24
CA VAL A 392 18.38 0.78 -7.87
C VAL A 392 19.22 0.68 -6.61
N LYS A 393 18.73 0.00 -5.57
CA LYS A 393 19.40 -0.17 -4.28
C LYS A 393 19.10 -1.51 -3.65
N ALA A 394 20.08 -2.11 -3.02
CA ALA A 394 19.92 -3.26 -2.13
C ALA A 394 20.44 -2.91 -0.74
N MET A 395 19.68 -3.24 0.29
CA MET A 395 19.97 -2.98 1.69
C MET A 395 19.90 -4.30 2.46
N SER A 396 20.90 -4.57 3.29
CA SER A 396 20.88 -5.72 4.20
C SER A 396 20.09 -5.33 5.45
N ALA A 397 19.10 -6.13 5.79
CA ALA A 397 18.50 -6.10 7.11
C ALA A 397 19.24 -7.15 7.95
N ASP A 398 20.26 -6.80 8.68
CA ASP A 398 21.17 -7.69 9.45
C ASP A 398 20.48 -8.70 10.39
N ALA A 399 19.26 -8.95 10.15
CA ALA A 399 18.25 -9.62 10.95
C ALA A 399 17.77 -10.97 10.39
N GLY A 400 18.44 -11.52 9.39
CA GLY A 400 18.02 -12.76 8.73
C GLY A 400 16.78 -12.56 7.85
N LYS A 401 15.78 -13.46 7.88
CA LYS A 401 14.61 -13.40 6.99
C LYS A 401 13.80 -12.13 7.20
N VAL A 402 13.64 -11.32 6.16
CA VAL A 402 12.72 -10.18 6.15
C VAL A 402 11.33 -10.68 5.76
N MET A 403 10.33 -10.38 6.58
CA MET A 403 8.96 -10.85 6.41
C MET A 403 8.09 -9.85 5.65
N SER A 404 8.37 -8.57 5.80
CA SER A 404 7.63 -7.47 5.16
C SER A 404 8.50 -6.24 5.09
N ALA A 405 8.29 -5.41 4.08
CA ALA A 405 8.87 -4.08 3.99
C ALA A 405 7.82 -3.09 3.49
N ASP A 406 7.95 -1.85 3.93
CA ASP A 406 7.08 -0.75 3.53
C ASP A 406 7.89 0.53 3.41
N ILE A 407 7.38 1.49 2.63
CA ILE A 407 7.99 2.79 2.45
C ILE A 407 7.08 3.88 2.99
N SER A 408 7.67 4.84 3.68
CA SER A 408 6.91 5.97 4.22
C SER A 408 6.37 6.86 3.08
N PRO A 409 5.15 7.39 3.21
CA PRO A 409 4.54 8.23 2.17
C PRO A 409 5.29 9.53 1.89
N ASP A 410 6.14 10.00 2.81
CA ASP A 410 7.02 11.15 2.62
C ASP A 410 8.32 10.80 1.87
N GLY A 411 8.56 9.51 1.61
CA GLY A 411 9.74 9.01 0.91
C GLY A 411 11.03 8.99 1.73
N GLN A 412 10.98 9.38 3.02
CA GLN A 412 12.19 9.51 3.85
C GLN A 412 12.66 8.19 4.42
N PHE A 413 11.76 7.26 4.70
CA PHE A 413 12.06 6.02 5.40
C PHE A 413 11.54 4.78 4.67
N ILE A 414 12.32 3.71 4.76
CA ILE A 414 11.88 2.35 4.45
C ILE A 414 11.96 1.55 5.74
N ALA A 415 10.89 0.84 6.10
CA ALA A 415 10.84 -0.06 7.24
C ALA A 415 10.89 -1.50 6.78
N SER A 416 11.59 -2.35 7.52
CA SER A 416 11.57 -3.80 7.33
C SER A 416 11.29 -4.51 8.65
N GLY A 417 10.40 -5.50 8.62
CA GLY A 417 10.11 -6.37 9.75
C GLY A 417 10.71 -7.74 9.54
N SER A 418 11.36 -8.31 10.57
CA SER A 418 12.16 -9.50 10.41
C SER A 418 11.76 -10.63 11.38
N TRP A 419 12.20 -11.84 10.99
CA TRP A 419 12.01 -13.06 11.77
C TRP A 419 12.68 -13.01 13.14
N ASN A 420 13.78 -12.29 13.28
CA ASN A 420 14.52 -12.17 14.54
C ASN A 420 13.88 -11.20 15.56
N ARG A 421 12.59 -10.85 15.40
CA ARG A 421 11.80 -10.05 16.33
C ARG A 421 12.09 -8.54 16.26
N SER A 422 12.94 -8.09 15.36
CA SER A 422 13.28 -6.67 15.18
C SER A 422 12.61 -6.09 13.95
N TYR A 423 12.44 -4.78 13.95
CA TYR A 423 12.27 -4.01 12.75
C TYR A 423 13.46 -3.07 12.55
N GLN A 424 13.71 -2.70 11.31
CA GLN A 424 14.80 -1.82 10.94
C GLN A 424 14.27 -0.69 10.06
N LEU A 425 14.76 0.50 10.31
CA LEU A 425 14.52 1.68 9.48
C LEU A 425 15.76 1.98 8.64
N PHE A 426 15.53 2.33 7.39
CA PHE A 426 16.51 2.89 6.47
C PHE A 426 16.07 4.30 6.11
N SER A 427 17.03 5.24 6.03
CA SER A 427 16.80 6.64 5.68
C SER A 427 17.74 7.11 4.59
N ILE A 428 17.35 8.16 3.87
CA ILE A 428 18.20 8.84 2.90
C ILE A 428 19.30 9.63 3.61
N GLU A 429 19.03 10.12 4.81
CA GLU A 429 19.98 10.76 5.69
C GLU A 429 20.47 9.72 6.72
N GLY A 430 21.50 8.97 6.35
CA GLY A 430 22.11 7.98 7.22
C GLY A 430 23.05 8.60 8.26
#